data_14a1d4dc0a5a96145b2c3a5787a168af
#
_entry.id   14a1d4dc0a5a96145b2c3a5787a168af
#
_cell.length_a   1.000
_cell.length_b   1.000
_cell.length_c   1.000
_cell.angle_alpha   90.00
_cell.angle_beta   90.00
_cell.angle_gamma   90.00
#
_symmetry.space_group_name_H-M   'P 1'
#
loop_
_entity.id
_entity.type
_entity.pdbx_description
1 polymer ?
#
loop_
_entity_poly.entity_id
_entity_poly.type
_entity_poly.pdbx_seq_one_letter_code
_entity_poly.pdbx_strand_id
1 'polypeptide(L)'
;MVSLQANAPYTVTLGAEWISETKGSRANMKAYLHRFHVSKNVGTTRTSTVSFTLSKGDVSLTEAVTIAQSAGKAGNMSLSAMELAALMYPGWNLGNTLEAGDLANNFTNKGGLATETAWQSTKTSQKIIDEVKAQGFKSVRLPIAWVMGHLTDKARMTIDEQWLNRVKEIVNYCVADGLYVIINDHWDGGWLEVDGFSSSRDHFQAVDEATITAKTAQLKKLWTNIALAFKDYDEHVLFAGLNEPFQEYKLFHGHHQALTPILQRYNQAFVDAVRATGGNNASRVLVVQGPSTDINSTCSYLQMPNDTKTDRLMVEVHYYDPWNFTSGAIDTWTDTNSVKVQFDKLKTNFMDKKIPVIIGECGANWQKDDATFNATLKHWYKTVFQYAGERGIVPFAWDINVCSFPNMTIINRATQTVWGTPAMQGIKDGVAAVR
;
A
#
# COMPACT_ATOMS: atom_id res chain seq x y z
N MET A 1 29.12 -16.53 5.49
CA MET A 1 30.41 -16.25 4.84
C MET A 1 30.73 -17.44 3.95
N VAL A 2 31.02 -17.22 2.69
CA VAL A 2 31.38 -18.27 1.73
C VAL A 2 32.81 -18.02 1.28
N SER A 3 33.66 -19.05 1.32
CA SER A 3 35.02 -19.01 0.82
C SER A 3 35.06 -19.77 -0.50
N LEU A 4 35.51 -19.12 -1.56
CA LEU A 4 35.67 -19.71 -2.90
C LEU A 4 37.14 -19.71 -3.27
N GLN A 5 37.62 -20.85 -3.79
CA GLN A 5 38.92 -20.92 -4.46
C GLN A 5 38.70 -21.01 -5.96
N ALA A 6 39.20 -20.07 -6.72
CA ALA A 6 39.11 -20.06 -8.17
C ALA A 6 40.45 -19.72 -8.82
N ASN A 7 40.78 -20.38 -9.93
CA ASN A 7 41.98 -20.16 -10.70
C ASN A 7 41.76 -19.31 -11.98
N ALA A 8 40.55 -18.82 -12.15
CA ALA A 8 40.14 -17.93 -13.27
C ALA A 8 39.08 -16.93 -12.79
N PRO A 9 38.79 -15.86 -13.55
CA PRO A 9 37.68 -14.96 -13.28
C PRO A 9 36.35 -15.70 -13.23
N TYR A 10 35.46 -15.30 -12.31
CA TYR A 10 34.13 -15.88 -12.13
C TYR A 10 33.11 -14.76 -11.87
N THR A 11 31.82 -15.09 -12.08
CA THR A 11 30.69 -14.23 -11.76
C THR A 11 29.95 -14.75 -10.53
N VAL A 12 29.39 -13.83 -9.75
CA VAL A 12 28.52 -14.16 -8.63
C VAL A 12 27.11 -13.74 -9.02
N THR A 13 26.16 -14.66 -8.94
CA THR A 13 24.74 -14.40 -9.16
C THR A 13 23.97 -14.62 -7.88
N LEU A 14 23.25 -13.60 -7.44
CA LEU A 14 22.38 -13.67 -6.27
C LEU A 14 21.00 -14.12 -6.73
N GLY A 15 20.47 -15.19 -6.12
CA GLY A 15 19.21 -15.79 -6.51
C GLY A 15 17.99 -15.07 -5.97
N ALA A 16 18.16 -14.04 -5.12
CA ALA A 16 17.06 -13.25 -4.57
C ALA A 16 17.56 -11.89 -4.06
N GLU A 17 16.69 -10.89 -4.09
CA GLU A 17 17.01 -9.52 -3.67
C GLU A 17 17.21 -9.35 -2.15
N TRP A 18 16.70 -10.30 -1.34
CA TRP A 18 16.95 -10.32 0.11
C TRP A 18 18.36 -10.80 0.51
N ILE A 19 19.19 -11.13 -0.49
CA ILE A 19 20.60 -11.47 -0.32
C ILE A 19 21.42 -10.36 -0.98
N SER A 20 22.32 -9.75 -0.23
CA SER A 20 23.29 -8.79 -0.77
C SER A 20 24.71 -9.20 -0.49
N GLU A 21 25.63 -8.90 -1.38
CA GLU A 21 27.04 -9.12 -1.19
C GLU A 21 27.68 -7.90 -0.51
N THR A 22 28.37 -8.15 0.60
CA THR A 22 29.21 -7.14 1.25
C THR A 22 30.64 -7.31 0.74
N LYS A 23 31.22 -6.29 0.11
CA LYS A 23 32.61 -6.36 -0.41
C LYS A 23 33.58 -6.75 0.71
N GLY A 24 34.20 -7.91 0.55
CA GLY A 24 35.27 -8.38 1.42
C GLY A 24 36.66 -7.90 0.96
N SER A 25 37.61 -7.82 1.87
CA SER A 25 39.01 -7.56 1.51
C SER A 25 39.63 -8.78 0.80
N ARG A 26 40.41 -8.52 -0.25
CA ARG A 26 41.19 -9.59 -0.92
C ARG A 26 42.23 -10.13 0.04
N ALA A 27 42.17 -11.41 0.36
CA ALA A 27 43.29 -12.13 0.94
C ALA A 27 44.07 -12.81 -0.19
N ASN A 28 45.38 -12.86 -0.05
CA ASN A 28 46.35 -13.29 -1.08
C ASN A 28 45.95 -14.52 -1.92
N MET A 29 45.88 -14.28 -3.16
CA MET A 29 46.22 -15.05 -4.35
C MET A 29 45.33 -16.20 -4.84
N LYS A 30 44.48 -16.87 -4.12
CA LYS A 30 43.59 -17.94 -4.66
C LYS A 30 42.32 -18.19 -3.84
N ALA A 31 42.10 -17.47 -2.74
CA ALA A 31 40.87 -17.59 -1.97
C ALA A 31 40.14 -16.26 -1.96
N TYR A 32 38.86 -16.27 -2.36
CA TYR A 32 37.98 -15.11 -2.32
C TYR A 32 36.98 -15.31 -1.18
N LEU A 33 36.86 -14.31 -0.33
CA LEU A 33 35.91 -14.33 0.78
C LEU A 33 34.71 -13.44 0.42
N HIS A 34 33.56 -14.08 0.23
CA HIS A 34 32.30 -13.39 0.01
C HIS A 34 31.51 -13.32 1.31
N ARG A 35 31.00 -12.13 1.62
CA ARG A 35 30.09 -11.91 2.73
C ARG A 35 28.73 -11.51 2.15
N PHE A 36 27.70 -12.22 2.57
CA PHE A 36 26.34 -11.94 2.19
C PHE A 36 25.57 -11.45 3.41
N HIS A 37 24.84 -10.36 3.25
CA HIS A 37 23.81 -9.96 4.18
C HIS A 37 22.50 -10.63 3.76
N VAL A 38 21.79 -11.20 4.74
CA VAL A 38 20.50 -11.84 4.54
C VAL A 38 19.49 -11.05 5.38
N SER A 39 18.56 -10.37 4.73
CA SER A 39 17.56 -9.57 5.43
C SER A 39 16.68 -10.44 6.33
N LYS A 40 16.15 -9.86 7.43
CA LYS A 40 15.26 -10.57 8.35
C LYS A 40 14.09 -11.21 7.59
N ASN A 41 13.82 -12.48 7.84
CA ASN A 41 12.59 -13.11 7.35
C ASN A 41 11.47 -12.86 8.36
N VAL A 42 10.40 -12.27 7.90
CA VAL A 42 9.19 -11.98 8.69
C VAL A 42 7.98 -12.77 8.20
N GLY A 43 8.15 -13.55 7.12
CA GLY A 43 7.13 -14.41 6.52
C GLY A 43 7.42 -15.90 6.68
N THR A 44 6.99 -16.70 5.72
CA THR A 44 7.21 -18.14 5.64
C THR A 44 8.69 -18.50 5.47
N THR A 45 9.04 -19.76 5.70
CA THR A 45 10.38 -20.30 5.35
C THR A 45 10.69 -19.99 3.88
N ARG A 46 11.87 -19.45 3.62
CA ARG A 46 12.34 -19.12 2.28
C ARG A 46 13.70 -19.70 2.01
N THR A 47 13.94 -20.06 0.75
CA THR A 47 15.24 -20.57 0.29
C THR A 47 15.61 -19.85 -1.01
N SER A 48 16.89 -19.66 -1.20
CA SER A 48 17.44 -19.17 -2.48
C SER A 48 18.88 -19.63 -2.62
N THR A 49 19.46 -19.42 -3.79
CA THR A 49 20.84 -19.81 -4.09
C THR A 49 21.71 -18.59 -4.41
N VAL A 50 22.98 -18.69 -4.06
CA VAL A 50 24.04 -17.87 -4.60
C VAL A 50 24.89 -18.75 -5.48
N SER A 51 25.02 -18.43 -6.76
CA SER A 51 25.78 -19.21 -7.72
C SER A 51 27.09 -18.52 -8.07
N PHE A 52 28.14 -19.31 -8.20
CA PHE A 52 29.47 -18.88 -8.62
C PHE A 52 29.77 -19.57 -9.94
N THR A 53 29.86 -18.82 -11.03
CA THR A 53 30.09 -19.37 -12.36
C THR A 53 31.44 -18.93 -12.90
N LEU A 54 32.25 -19.90 -13.25
CA LEU A 54 33.53 -19.75 -13.92
C LEU A 54 33.39 -20.22 -15.35
N SER A 55 33.77 -19.38 -16.30
CA SER A 55 33.72 -19.73 -17.74
C SER A 55 35.09 -19.55 -18.39
N LYS A 56 35.49 -20.50 -19.21
CA LYS A 56 36.72 -20.45 -20.00
C LYS A 56 36.48 -21.13 -21.35
N GLY A 57 36.45 -20.35 -22.44
CA GLY A 57 36.01 -20.81 -23.76
C GLY A 57 34.57 -21.34 -23.68
N ASP A 58 34.32 -22.50 -24.27
CA ASP A 58 33.00 -23.14 -24.31
C ASP A 58 32.67 -23.93 -23.01
N VAL A 59 33.58 -23.93 -22.05
CA VAL A 59 33.39 -24.64 -20.77
C VAL A 59 32.93 -23.69 -19.69
N SER A 60 31.82 -24.02 -19.03
CA SER A 60 31.31 -23.30 -17.85
C SER A 60 31.12 -24.28 -16.69
N LEU A 61 31.61 -23.89 -15.50
CA LEU A 61 31.41 -24.60 -14.24
C LEU A 61 30.66 -23.67 -13.27
N THR A 62 29.58 -24.18 -12.70
CA THR A 62 28.79 -23.42 -11.73
C THR A 62 28.67 -24.21 -10.43
N GLU A 63 29.03 -23.57 -9.32
CA GLU A 63 28.77 -24.05 -7.97
C GLU A 63 27.73 -23.15 -7.29
N ALA A 64 26.85 -23.73 -6.49
CA ALA A 64 25.78 -23.01 -5.84
C ALA A 64 25.74 -23.28 -4.33
N VAL A 65 25.52 -22.23 -3.55
CA VAL A 65 25.28 -22.30 -2.10
C VAL A 65 23.82 -21.97 -1.84
N THR A 66 23.10 -22.90 -1.23
CA THR A 66 21.71 -22.68 -0.82
C THR A 66 21.69 -21.91 0.51
N ILE A 67 20.95 -20.82 0.54
CA ILE A 67 20.64 -20.07 1.74
C ILE A 67 19.18 -20.36 2.10
N ALA A 68 18.97 -20.94 3.28
CA ALA A 68 17.65 -21.19 3.84
C ALA A 68 17.44 -20.30 5.07
N GLN A 69 16.30 -19.68 5.15
CA GLN A 69 15.85 -18.92 6.32
C GLN A 69 14.53 -19.49 6.82
N SER A 70 14.49 -19.87 8.09
CA SER A 70 13.26 -20.32 8.74
C SER A 70 12.17 -19.22 8.67
N ALA A 71 10.92 -19.65 8.78
CA ALA A 71 9.82 -18.73 8.98
C ALA A 71 10.11 -17.77 10.15
N GLY A 72 9.72 -16.54 10.02
CA GLY A 72 9.66 -15.62 11.15
C GLY A 72 8.84 -16.24 12.28
N LYS A 73 9.11 -15.87 13.53
CA LYS A 73 8.20 -16.28 14.62
C LYS A 73 6.80 -15.82 14.25
N ALA A 74 5.81 -16.70 14.39
CA ALA A 74 4.40 -16.29 14.33
C ALA A 74 4.25 -15.08 15.25
N GLY A 75 3.93 -13.94 14.63
CA GLY A 75 3.87 -12.68 15.34
C GLY A 75 2.67 -12.63 16.26
N ASN A 76 2.69 -11.69 17.16
CA ASN A 76 1.56 -11.42 18.03
C ASN A 76 0.40 -10.85 17.19
N MET A 77 -0.81 -11.35 17.43
CA MET A 77 -2.06 -10.86 16.84
C MET A 77 -3.00 -10.36 17.96
N SER A 78 -2.43 -9.82 19.03
CA SER A 78 -3.19 -9.46 20.23
C SER A 78 -3.78 -8.05 20.20
N LEU A 79 -3.16 -7.14 19.46
CA LEU A 79 -3.59 -5.74 19.42
C LEU A 79 -4.96 -5.60 18.76
N SER A 80 -5.85 -4.88 19.39
CA SER A 80 -7.12 -4.44 18.80
C SER A 80 -6.87 -3.46 17.65
N ALA A 81 -7.87 -3.23 16.81
CA ALA A 81 -7.77 -2.25 15.74
C ALA A 81 -7.48 -0.83 16.28
N MET A 82 -8.03 -0.46 17.44
CA MET A 82 -7.75 0.84 18.08
C MET A 82 -6.30 0.96 18.55
N GLU A 83 -5.75 -0.09 19.17
CA GLU A 83 -4.35 -0.11 19.60
C GLU A 83 -3.40 -0.04 18.41
N LEU A 84 -3.69 -0.79 17.33
CA LEU A 84 -2.91 -0.72 16.08
C LEU A 84 -2.95 0.69 15.47
N ALA A 85 -4.14 1.30 15.36
CA ALA A 85 -4.26 2.65 14.82
C ALA A 85 -3.39 3.66 15.59
N ALA A 86 -3.33 3.56 16.92
CA ALA A 86 -2.48 4.44 17.74
C ALA A 86 -0.97 4.28 17.43
N LEU A 87 -0.54 3.11 16.98
CA LEU A 87 0.87 2.82 16.63
C LEU A 87 1.21 3.16 15.17
N MET A 88 0.22 3.33 14.30
CA MET A 88 0.39 3.54 12.86
C MET A 88 0.57 5.01 12.46
N TYR A 89 0.34 5.96 13.35
CA TYR A 89 0.37 7.39 13.07
C TYR A 89 1.80 7.98 13.12
N PRO A 90 2.24 8.73 12.08
CA PRO A 90 1.60 9.02 10.80
C PRO A 90 1.91 7.97 9.72
N GLY A 91 1.12 7.96 8.63
CA GLY A 91 1.27 7.06 7.48
C GLY A 91 1.72 7.74 6.18
N TRP A 92 2.23 6.92 5.25
CA TRP A 92 2.69 7.32 3.93
C TRP A 92 2.24 6.30 2.88
N ASN A 93 1.96 6.75 1.63
CA ASN A 93 1.61 5.89 0.51
C ASN A 93 2.80 5.68 -0.43
N LEU A 94 3.04 4.44 -0.84
CA LEU A 94 3.90 4.10 -1.96
C LEU A 94 3.07 4.21 -3.27
N GLY A 95 2.61 5.41 -3.62
CA GLY A 95 1.76 5.64 -4.78
C GLY A 95 2.51 5.58 -6.11
N ASN A 96 1.75 5.42 -7.20
CA ASN A 96 2.24 5.27 -8.58
C ASN A 96 3.23 4.10 -8.77
N THR A 97 3.07 3.03 -8.03
CA THR A 97 4.05 1.94 -7.99
C THR A 97 3.40 0.58 -8.28
N LEU A 98 2.82 -0.07 -7.28
CA LEU A 98 2.26 -1.41 -7.46
C LEU A 98 0.83 -1.38 -8.03
N GLU A 99 0.16 -0.26 -8.02
CA GLU A 99 -1.13 -0.01 -8.69
C GLU A 99 -0.96 0.49 -10.13
N ALA A 100 0.28 0.78 -10.54
CA ALA A 100 0.57 1.35 -11.84
C ALA A 100 0.26 0.38 -12.99
N GLY A 101 -0.15 0.95 -14.12
CA GLY A 101 -0.51 0.22 -15.32
C GLY A 101 -0.31 1.01 -16.60
N ASP A 102 -0.59 0.38 -17.73
CA ASP A 102 -0.43 0.95 -19.06
C ASP A 102 -1.61 1.86 -19.40
N LEU A 103 -1.46 3.16 -19.20
CA LEU A 103 -2.47 4.18 -19.55
C LEU A 103 -2.80 4.19 -21.05
N ALA A 104 -1.84 3.89 -21.92
CA ALA A 104 -2.02 3.94 -23.37
C ALA A 104 -3.01 2.88 -23.88
N ASN A 105 -3.20 1.80 -23.15
CA ASN A 105 -4.13 0.72 -23.46
C ASN A 105 -5.34 0.72 -22.50
N ASN A 106 -5.77 1.87 -22.07
CA ASN A 106 -6.93 2.03 -21.19
C ASN A 106 -6.81 1.19 -19.91
N PHE A 107 -5.62 1.25 -19.27
CA PHE A 107 -5.23 0.48 -18.10
C PHE A 107 -5.22 -1.04 -18.30
N THR A 108 -5.30 -1.54 -19.52
CA THR A 108 -4.98 -2.94 -19.78
C THR A 108 -3.47 -3.12 -19.59
N ASN A 109 -3.11 -3.47 -18.40
CA ASN A 109 -1.73 -3.71 -18.03
C ASN A 109 -1.16 -4.86 -18.87
N LYS A 110 0.04 -4.68 -19.41
CA LYS A 110 0.76 -5.76 -20.09
C LYS A 110 1.29 -6.82 -19.10
N GLY A 111 1.09 -6.60 -17.82
CA GLY A 111 1.48 -7.51 -16.75
C GLY A 111 2.97 -7.49 -16.42
N GLY A 112 3.31 -8.24 -15.37
CA GLY A 112 4.68 -8.47 -14.94
C GLY A 112 5.30 -7.35 -14.14
N LEU A 113 6.57 -7.53 -13.79
CA LEU A 113 7.30 -6.64 -12.87
C LEU A 113 7.56 -5.23 -13.42
N ALA A 114 7.48 -5.05 -14.74
CA ALA A 114 7.71 -3.74 -15.38
C ALA A 114 6.64 -2.70 -15.03
N THR A 115 5.47 -3.13 -14.59
CA THR A 115 4.37 -2.24 -14.19
C THR A 115 4.74 -1.38 -12.97
N GLU A 116 5.57 -1.86 -12.07
CA GLU A 116 6.07 -1.11 -10.92
C GLU A 116 6.67 0.25 -11.30
N THR A 117 7.19 0.37 -12.50
CA THR A 117 7.81 1.61 -13.00
C THR A 117 7.07 2.24 -14.18
N ALA A 118 5.79 1.90 -14.38
CA ALA A 118 5.02 2.42 -15.50
C ALA A 118 4.64 3.90 -15.34
N TRP A 119 4.37 4.37 -14.11
CA TRP A 119 3.97 5.75 -13.82
C TRP A 119 5.05 6.59 -13.15
N GLN A 120 6.10 5.96 -12.68
CA GLN A 120 7.30 6.56 -12.13
C GLN A 120 8.51 5.66 -12.43
N SER A 121 9.74 6.17 -12.39
CA SER A 121 10.90 5.47 -12.94
C SER A 121 11.74 4.66 -11.95
N THR A 122 11.41 4.71 -10.65
CA THR A 122 12.28 4.15 -9.60
C THR A 122 11.71 2.85 -9.04
N LYS A 123 12.45 1.76 -9.19
CA LYS A 123 12.10 0.49 -8.53
C LYS A 123 12.26 0.63 -7.02
N THR A 124 11.27 0.14 -6.26
CA THR A 124 11.28 0.23 -4.80
C THR A 124 12.41 -0.62 -4.20
N SER A 125 13.10 -0.07 -3.23
CA SER A 125 14.21 -0.72 -2.52
C SER A 125 14.09 -0.52 -1.01
N GLN A 126 14.83 -1.32 -0.23
CA GLN A 126 14.91 -1.14 1.23
C GLN A 126 15.27 0.30 1.61
N LYS A 127 16.23 0.93 0.89
CA LYS A 127 16.69 2.30 1.20
C LYS A 127 15.59 3.35 1.09
N ILE A 128 14.60 3.16 0.21
CA ILE A 128 13.46 4.06 0.12
C ILE A 128 12.61 3.93 1.39
N ILE A 129 12.39 2.72 1.86
CA ILE A 129 11.62 2.46 3.09
C ILE A 129 12.39 2.93 4.32
N ASP A 130 13.72 2.73 4.36
CA ASP A 130 14.59 3.27 5.41
C ASP A 130 14.42 4.81 5.52
N GLU A 131 14.35 5.52 4.37
CA GLU A 131 14.12 6.97 4.35
C GLU A 131 12.72 7.33 4.84
N VAL A 132 11.68 6.61 4.41
CA VAL A 132 10.30 6.81 4.91
C VAL A 132 10.26 6.72 6.44
N LYS A 133 10.89 5.70 7.01
CA LYS A 133 11.02 5.53 8.45
C LYS A 133 11.83 6.66 9.10
N ALA A 134 12.95 7.06 8.49
CA ALA A 134 13.81 8.14 9.00
C ALA A 134 13.08 9.49 9.05
N GLN A 135 12.14 9.73 8.15
CA GLN A 135 11.29 10.92 8.17
C GLN A 135 10.20 10.88 9.26
N GLY A 136 10.03 9.74 9.96
CA GLY A 136 9.16 9.62 11.13
C GLY A 136 7.83 8.91 10.87
N PHE A 137 7.57 8.44 9.66
CA PHE A 137 6.38 7.63 9.36
C PHE A 137 6.41 6.30 10.12
N LYS A 138 5.25 5.83 10.53
CA LYS A 138 5.06 4.59 11.30
C LYS A 138 4.35 3.50 10.51
N SER A 139 3.69 3.89 9.43
CA SER A 139 2.97 2.97 8.56
C SER A 139 3.09 3.34 7.09
N VAL A 140 2.97 2.33 6.23
CA VAL A 140 2.99 2.46 4.77
C VAL A 140 1.73 1.81 4.21
N ARG A 141 1.01 2.53 3.36
CA ARG A 141 -0.04 1.95 2.53
C ARG A 141 0.55 1.63 1.17
N LEU A 142 0.35 0.41 0.71
CA LEU A 142 0.78 -0.09 -0.59
C LEU A 142 -0.47 -0.23 -1.48
N PRO A 143 -0.76 0.75 -2.35
CA PRO A 143 -1.72 0.58 -3.42
C PRO A 143 -1.27 -0.53 -4.35
N ILE A 144 -2.13 -1.52 -4.65
CA ILE A 144 -1.73 -2.70 -5.45
C ILE A 144 -2.81 -3.05 -6.46
N ALA A 145 -2.40 -3.28 -7.71
CA ALA A 145 -3.20 -3.96 -8.73
C ALA A 145 -2.91 -5.46 -8.68
N TRP A 146 -3.95 -6.27 -8.57
CA TRP A 146 -3.86 -7.72 -8.53
C TRP A 146 -4.45 -8.40 -9.75
N VAL A 147 -5.50 -7.80 -10.30
CA VAL A 147 -6.31 -8.37 -11.39
C VAL A 147 -5.81 -7.90 -12.73
N MET A 148 -5.52 -6.62 -12.84
CA MET A 148 -5.11 -5.99 -14.09
C MET A 148 -3.68 -6.41 -14.49
N GLY A 149 -3.59 -7.42 -15.36
CA GLY A 149 -2.34 -7.91 -15.91
C GLY A 149 -1.51 -8.82 -14.99
N HIS A 150 -2.01 -9.17 -13.80
CA HIS A 150 -1.28 -9.96 -12.81
C HIS A 150 -1.96 -11.29 -12.46
N LEU A 151 -2.98 -11.71 -13.20
CA LEU A 151 -3.60 -13.03 -13.02
C LEU A 151 -3.10 -14.03 -14.07
N THR A 152 -2.71 -15.22 -13.62
CA THR A 152 -2.43 -16.37 -14.49
C THR A 152 -3.68 -17.21 -14.77
N ASP A 153 -4.68 -17.15 -13.89
CA ASP A 153 -6.00 -17.79 -14.05
C ASP A 153 -7.09 -16.86 -13.52
N LYS A 154 -7.84 -16.24 -14.43
CA LYS A 154 -8.94 -15.31 -14.09
C LYS A 154 -10.12 -15.99 -13.43
N ALA A 155 -10.40 -17.27 -13.75
CA ALA A 155 -11.54 -17.98 -13.16
C ALA A 155 -11.29 -18.34 -11.68
N ARG A 156 -10.04 -18.61 -11.35
CA ARG A 156 -9.59 -18.90 -9.98
C ARG A 156 -9.02 -17.69 -9.26
N MET A 157 -8.87 -16.55 -9.94
CA MET A 157 -8.19 -15.35 -9.44
C MET A 157 -6.77 -15.67 -8.95
N THR A 158 -6.05 -16.52 -9.68
CA THR A 158 -4.70 -16.93 -9.32
C THR A 158 -3.71 -15.84 -9.72
N ILE A 159 -3.03 -15.27 -8.74
CA ILE A 159 -2.06 -14.19 -8.92
C ILE A 159 -0.76 -14.77 -9.49
N ASP A 160 -0.12 -14.04 -10.41
CA ASP A 160 1.22 -14.35 -10.90
C ASP A 160 2.21 -14.42 -9.74
N GLU A 161 3.00 -15.49 -9.71
CA GLU A 161 3.91 -15.77 -8.58
C GLU A 161 5.05 -14.73 -8.50
N GLN A 162 5.56 -14.26 -9.64
CA GLN A 162 6.63 -13.25 -9.64
C GLN A 162 6.13 -11.92 -9.09
N TRP A 163 4.91 -11.53 -9.48
CA TRP A 163 4.25 -10.34 -8.94
C TRP A 163 4.00 -10.46 -7.44
N LEU A 164 3.40 -11.56 -7.01
CA LEU A 164 3.14 -11.82 -5.59
C LEU A 164 4.43 -11.80 -4.75
N ASN A 165 5.50 -12.37 -5.27
CA ASN A 165 6.80 -12.36 -4.60
C ASN A 165 7.38 -10.95 -4.53
N ARG A 166 7.19 -10.12 -5.58
CA ARG A 166 7.61 -8.72 -5.55
C ARG A 166 6.85 -7.89 -4.51
N VAL A 167 5.53 -8.07 -4.43
CA VAL A 167 4.73 -7.42 -3.39
C VAL A 167 5.21 -7.84 -1.99
N LYS A 168 5.41 -9.15 -1.77
CA LYS A 168 5.95 -9.65 -0.49
C LYS A 168 7.31 -9.08 -0.15
N GLU A 169 8.17 -8.87 -1.14
CA GLU A 169 9.48 -8.29 -0.93
C GLU A 169 9.38 -6.85 -0.39
N ILE A 170 8.50 -6.01 -0.99
CA ILE A 170 8.28 -4.64 -0.52
C ILE A 170 7.62 -4.63 0.87
N VAL A 171 6.66 -5.51 1.13
CA VAL A 171 6.09 -5.71 2.48
C VAL A 171 7.19 -6.07 3.48
N ASN A 172 8.12 -6.95 3.09
CA ASN A 172 9.24 -7.34 3.95
C ASN A 172 10.19 -6.17 4.25
N TYR A 173 10.42 -5.25 3.31
CA TYR A 173 11.18 -4.02 3.57
C TYR A 173 10.54 -3.20 4.69
N CYS A 174 9.23 -3.00 4.60
CA CYS A 174 8.49 -2.23 5.61
C CYS A 174 8.50 -2.90 6.98
N VAL A 175 8.19 -4.20 7.04
CA VAL A 175 8.14 -4.93 8.31
C VAL A 175 9.53 -5.09 8.94
N ALA A 176 10.59 -5.22 8.13
CA ALA A 176 11.97 -5.24 8.63
C ALA A 176 12.34 -3.96 9.37
N ASP A 177 11.77 -2.84 8.94
CA ASP A 177 11.91 -1.54 9.60
C ASP A 177 10.94 -1.33 10.79
N GLY A 178 10.07 -2.30 11.06
CA GLY A 178 9.06 -2.22 12.11
C GLY A 178 7.91 -1.27 11.77
N LEU A 179 7.67 -1.03 10.47
CA LEU A 179 6.53 -0.26 10.00
C LEU A 179 5.30 -1.15 9.85
N TYR A 180 4.12 -0.59 10.14
CA TYR A 180 2.86 -1.22 9.80
C TYR A 180 2.57 -1.06 8.31
N VAL A 181 1.97 -2.08 7.69
CA VAL A 181 1.75 -2.11 6.24
C VAL A 181 0.28 -2.41 5.95
N ILE A 182 -0.35 -1.57 5.15
CA ILE A 182 -1.67 -1.84 4.60
C ILE A 182 -1.49 -2.22 3.13
N ILE A 183 -1.95 -3.40 2.75
CA ILE A 183 -2.09 -3.81 1.35
C ILE A 183 -3.57 -3.78 0.96
N ASN A 184 -3.88 -3.29 -0.22
CA ASN A 184 -5.25 -3.18 -0.72
C ASN A 184 -5.43 -3.84 -2.09
N ASP A 185 -6.68 -3.93 -2.55
CA ASP A 185 -7.04 -4.02 -3.96
C ASP A 185 -7.38 -2.59 -4.40
N HIS A 186 -6.46 -1.98 -5.16
CA HIS A 186 -6.62 -0.57 -5.52
C HIS A 186 -7.71 -0.40 -6.59
N TRP A 187 -7.66 0.62 -7.44
CA TRP A 187 -8.63 0.76 -8.54
C TRP A 187 -8.62 -0.44 -9.50
N ASP A 188 -7.43 -0.95 -9.80
CA ASP A 188 -7.16 -2.22 -10.51
C ASP A 188 -7.97 -2.38 -11.82
N GLY A 189 -8.04 -1.28 -12.59
CA GLY A 189 -8.80 -1.24 -13.84
C GLY A 189 -10.32 -1.16 -13.69
N GLY A 190 -10.84 -0.90 -12.49
CA GLY A 190 -12.26 -0.80 -12.23
C GLY A 190 -13.03 -2.12 -12.36
N TRP A 191 -12.34 -3.25 -12.17
CA TRP A 191 -12.93 -4.58 -12.40
C TRP A 191 -14.14 -4.90 -11.51
N LEU A 192 -14.27 -4.22 -10.36
CA LEU A 192 -15.42 -4.35 -9.45
C LEU A 192 -16.56 -3.37 -9.76
N GLU A 193 -16.32 -2.38 -10.61
CA GLU A 193 -17.37 -1.46 -11.02
C GLU A 193 -18.48 -2.20 -11.78
N VAL A 194 -19.72 -1.78 -11.56
CA VAL A 194 -20.86 -2.64 -11.84
C VAL A 194 -21.39 -2.61 -13.27
N ASP A 195 -21.10 -1.60 -14.08
CA ASP A 195 -21.62 -1.54 -15.46
C ASP A 195 -20.55 -1.33 -16.51
N GLY A 196 -19.30 -1.65 -16.16
CA GLY A 196 -18.19 -1.27 -17.00
C GLY A 196 -17.98 0.24 -16.99
N PHE A 197 -16.75 0.64 -17.15
CA PHE A 197 -16.33 2.03 -17.09
C PHE A 197 -17.08 2.89 -18.14
N SER A 198 -18.18 3.49 -17.75
CA SER A 198 -18.83 4.52 -18.56
C SER A 198 -18.23 5.87 -18.22
N SER A 199 -17.67 6.54 -19.20
CA SER A 199 -17.13 7.91 -19.06
C SER A 199 -18.20 8.98 -18.74
N SER A 200 -19.48 8.62 -18.74
CA SER A 200 -20.56 9.53 -18.39
C SER A 200 -21.04 9.24 -16.96
N ARG A 201 -20.69 10.12 -16.06
CA ARG A 201 -21.06 10.11 -14.63
C ARG A 201 -22.58 10.11 -14.38
N ASP A 202 -23.38 10.28 -15.41
CA ASP A 202 -24.83 10.45 -15.33
C ASP A 202 -25.64 9.21 -15.78
N HIS A 203 -24.96 8.12 -16.17
CA HIS A 203 -25.63 6.94 -16.71
C HIS A 203 -25.35 5.71 -15.86
N PHE A 204 -25.91 5.69 -14.65
CA PHE A 204 -26.01 4.46 -13.88
C PHE A 204 -27.06 3.54 -14.52
N GLN A 205 -26.63 2.40 -14.98
CA GLN A 205 -27.56 1.30 -15.34
C GLN A 205 -27.60 0.32 -14.18
N ALA A 206 -28.83 -0.06 -13.78
CA ALA A 206 -28.99 -1.09 -12.76
C ALA A 206 -28.35 -2.40 -13.23
N VAL A 207 -27.40 -2.89 -12.45
CA VAL A 207 -26.70 -4.15 -12.75
C VAL A 207 -27.54 -5.31 -12.31
N ASP A 208 -27.56 -6.34 -13.15
CA ASP A 208 -28.29 -7.57 -12.82
C ASP A 208 -27.62 -8.32 -11.65
N GLU A 209 -28.43 -9.05 -10.90
CA GLU A 209 -28.02 -9.80 -9.71
C GLU A 209 -26.99 -10.90 -10.03
N ALA A 210 -27.01 -11.45 -11.25
CA ALA A 210 -26.05 -12.49 -11.65
C ALA A 210 -24.63 -11.88 -11.78
N THR A 211 -24.50 -10.70 -12.35
CA THR A 211 -23.23 -9.94 -12.44
C THR A 211 -22.70 -9.60 -11.05
N ILE A 212 -23.55 -9.06 -10.16
CA ILE A 212 -23.16 -8.74 -8.78
C ILE A 212 -22.65 -9.98 -8.04
N THR A 213 -23.38 -11.08 -8.17
CA THR A 213 -23.04 -12.36 -7.55
C THR A 213 -21.71 -12.89 -8.08
N ALA A 214 -21.49 -12.83 -9.40
CA ALA A 214 -20.25 -13.28 -10.02
C ALA A 214 -19.02 -12.43 -9.55
N LYS A 215 -19.14 -11.09 -9.56
CA LYS A 215 -18.08 -10.18 -9.07
C LYS A 215 -17.79 -10.40 -7.58
N THR A 216 -18.82 -10.56 -6.76
CA THR A 216 -18.67 -10.88 -5.33
C THR A 216 -17.91 -12.20 -5.13
N ALA A 217 -18.22 -13.22 -5.90
CA ALA A 217 -17.53 -14.51 -5.85
C ALA A 217 -16.05 -14.40 -6.31
N GLN A 218 -15.77 -13.58 -7.33
CA GLN A 218 -14.40 -13.31 -7.78
C GLN A 218 -13.60 -12.56 -6.71
N LEU A 219 -14.17 -11.53 -6.08
CA LEU A 219 -13.56 -10.80 -4.99
C LEU A 219 -13.21 -11.73 -3.80
N LYS A 220 -14.13 -12.63 -3.46
CA LYS A 220 -13.89 -13.63 -2.43
C LYS A 220 -12.72 -14.55 -2.77
N LYS A 221 -12.61 -14.99 -4.03
CA LYS A 221 -11.47 -15.81 -4.49
C LYS A 221 -10.16 -15.03 -4.44
N LEU A 222 -10.15 -13.78 -4.91
CA LEU A 222 -8.97 -12.92 -4.88
C LEU A 222 -8.45 -12.75 -3.46
N TRP A 223 -9.30 -12.32 -2.53
CA TRP A 223 -8.91 -12.11 -1.14
C TRP A 223 -8.56 -13.41 -0.41
N THR A 224 -9.14 -14.55 -0.80
CA THR A 224 -8.68 -15.86 -0.30
C THR A 224 -7.24 -16.14 -0.72
N ASN A 225 -6.88 -15.90 -1.99
CA ASN A 225 -5.53 -16.11 -2.50
C ASN A 225 -4.51 -15.15 -1.84
N ILE A 226 -4.85 -13.86 -1.73
CA ILE A 226 -4.01 -12.87 -1.04
C ILE A 226 -3.84 -13.27 0.43
N ALA A 227 -4.93 -13.55 1.13
CA ALA A 227 -4.90 -13.90 2.55
C ALA A 227 -4.06 -15.16 2.83
N LEU A 228 -4.16 -16.18 1.99
CA LEU A 228 -3.30 -17.38 2.09
C LEU A 228 -1.82 -17.05 1.88
N ALA A 229 -1.51 -16.16 0.93
CA ALA A 229 -0.15 -15.76 0.63
C ALA A 229 0.53 -14.98 1.78
N PHE A 230 -0.26 -14.24 2.56
CA PHE A 230 0.22 -13.43 3.69
C PHE A 230 -0.17 -14.00 5.07
N LYS A 231 -0.61 -15.25 5.13
CA LYS A 231 -1.17 -15.88 6.33
C LYS A 231 -0.25 -15.84 7.55
N ASP A 232 1.06 -15.97 7.33
CA ASP A 232 2.05 -16.08 8.40
C ASP A 232 2.62 -14.73 8.85
N TYR A 233 2.27 -13.63 8.16
CA TYR A 233 2.64 -12.29 8.61
C TYR A 233 1.86 -11.93 9.88
N ASP A 234 2.52 -11.21 10.77
CA ASP A 234 1.93 -10.77 12.05
C ASP A 234 1.06 -9.52 11.88
N GLU A 235 0.73 -8.87 13.00
CA GLU A 235 -0.12 -7.69 13.07
C GLU A 235 0.46 -6.44 12.39
N HIS A 236 1.74 -6.47 11.94
CA HIS A 236 2.28 -5.39 11.13
C HIS A 236 1.66 -5.33 9.73
N VAL A 237 1.03 -6.40 9.25
CA VAL A 237 0.38 -6.42 7.92
C VAL A 237 -1.14 -6.43 8.08
N LEU A 238 -1.78 -5.38 7.59
CA LEU A 238 -3.22 -5.20 7.54
C LEU A 238 -3.71 -5.35 6.10
N PHE A 239 -4.97 -5.73 5.91
CA PHE A 239 -5.60 -5.81 4.60
C PHE A 239 -6.72 -4.79 4.48
N ALA A 240 -6.77 -4.07 3.36
CA ALA A 240 -7.84 -3.17 2.98
C ALA A 240 -8.58 -3.72 1.76
N GLY A 241 -9.89 -3.92 1.88
CA GLY A 241 -10.66 -4.71 0.93
C GLY A 241 -10.69 -4.15 -0.48
N LEU A 242 -10.74 -2.82 -0.59
CA LEU A 242 -10.94 -2.04 -1.80
C LEU A 242 -10.08 -0.77 -1.76
N ASN A 243 -10.36 0.16 -2.71
CA ASN A 243 -9.79 1.51 -2.71
C ASN A 243 -10.91 2.56 -2.61
N GLU A 244 -11.39 3.08 -3.72
CA GLU A 244 -12.44 4.11 -3.82
C GLU A 244 -13.66 3.55 -4.57
N PRO A 245 -14.40 2.61 -3.95
CA PRO A 245 -15.46 1.88 -4.66
C PRO A 245 -16.56 2.82 -5.15
N PHE A 246 -16.94 2.68 -6.42
CA PHE A 246 -17.98 3.45 -7.09
C PHE A 246 -17.69 4.96 -7.17
N GLN A 247 -16.41 5.34 -7.29
CA GLN A 247 -15.99 6.74 -7.38
C GLN A 247 -16.64 7.44 -8.56
N GLU A 248 -16.76 6.80 -9.71
CA GLU A 248 -17.35 7.38 -10.91
C GLU A 248 -18.84 7.69 -10.75
N TYR A 249 -19.55 6.90 -9.95
CA TYR A 249 -21.00 7.09 -9.74
C TYR A 249 -21.32 8.11 -8.67
N LYS A 250 -20.38 8.42 -7.78
CA LYS A 250 -20.55 9.34 -6.65
C LYS A 250 -21.92 9.22 -6.01
N LEU A 251 -22.07 8.44 -4.98
CA LEU A 251 -23.38 8.09 -4.36
C LEU A 251 -24.29 9.29 -4.08
N PHE A 252 -23.74 10.47 -3.88
CA PHE A 252 -24.53 11.71 -3.72
C PHE A 252 -25.28 12.14 -4.99
N HIS A 253 -25.00 11.56 -6.17
CA HIS A 253 -25.77 11.79 -7.38
C HIS A 253 -27.06 10.94 -7.47
N GLY A 254 -27.54 10.37 -6.39
CA GLY A 254 -28.81 9.66 -6.33
C GLY A 254 -28.73 8.14 -6.49
N HIS A 255 -27.52 7.58 -6.58
CA HIS A 255 -27.34 6.14 -6.81
C HIS A 255 -27.09 5.32 -5.53
N HIS A 256 -27.05 5.97 -4.35
CA HIS A 256 -26.72 5.31 -3.09
C HIS A 256 -27.66 4.13 -2.75
N GLN A 257 -28.94 4.19 -3.11
CA GLN A 257 -29.88 3.12 -2.84
C GLN A 257 -29.51 1.83 -3.58
N ALA A 258 -28.97 1.96 -4.80
CA ALA A 258 -28.57 0.81 -5.61
C ALA A 258 -27.14 0.33 -5.27
N LEU A 259 -26.21 1.23 -5.05
CA LEU A 259 -24.78 0.92 -4.90
C LEU A 259 -24.39 0.50 -3.47
N THR A 260 -25.03 1.06 -2.45
CA THR A 260 -24.72 0.72 -1.05
C THR A 260 -24.89 -0.76 -0.72
N PRO A 261 -25.96 -1.45 -1.14
CA PRO A 261 -26.10 -2.89 -0.91
C PRO A 261 -25.01 -3.71 -1.60
N ILE A 262 -24.56 -3.28 -2.78
CA ILE A 262 -23.49 -3.95 -3.52
C ILE A 262 -22.16 -3.80 -2.77
N LEU A 263 -21.82 -2.58 -2.33
CA LEU A 263 -20.64 -2.34 -1.54
C LEU A 263 -20.64 -3.11 -0.22
N GLN A 264 -21.78 -3.19 0.44
CA GLN A 264 -21.94 -4.00 1.65
C GLN A 264 -21.63 -5.47 1.40
N ARG A 265 -22.09 -6.03 0.27
CA ARG A 265 -21.76 -7.41 -0.14
C ARG A 265 -20.29 -7.60 -0.40
N TYR A 266 -19.63 -6.62 -1.03
CA TYR A 266 -18.18 -6.68 -1.29
C TYR A 266 -17.39 -6.64 0.02
N ASN A 267 -17.69 -5.70 0.92
CA ASN A 267 -17.04 -5.63 2.23
C ASN A 267 -17.25 -6.91 3.05
N GLN A 268 -18.46 -7.49 3.03
CA GLN A 268 -18.73 -8.76 3.71
C GLN A 268 -17.94 -9.92 3.08
N ALA A 269 -17.93 -10.02 1.75
CA ALA A 269 -17.20 -11.06 1.04
C ALA A 269 -15.70 -11.02 1.30
N PHE A 270 -15.12 -9.83 1.40
CA PHE A 270 -13.73 -9.60 1.79
C PHE A 270 -13.45 -10.13 3.20
N VAL A 271 -14.23 -9.70 4.18
CA VAL A 271 -14.05 -10.13 5.59
C VAL A 271 -14.18 -11.65 5.70
N ASP A 272 -15.23 -12.23 5.12
CA ASP A 272 -15.47 -13.68 5.14
C ASP A 272 -14.33 -14.46 4.50
N ALA A 273 -13.82 -13.99 3.33
CA ALA A 273 -12.74 -14.63 2.62
C ALA A 273 -11.46 -14.69 3.46
N VAL A 274 -11.09 -13.58 4.09
CA VAL A 274 -9.89 -13.50 4.91
C VAL A 274 -10.03 -14.38 6.15
N ARG A 275 -11.15 -14.27 6.88
CA ARG A 275 -11.40 -15.06 8.11
C ARG A 275 -11.38 -16.56 7.86
N ALA A 276 -11.94 -17.01 6.74
CA ALA A 276 -11.99 -18.43 6.36
C ALA A 276 -10.61 -19.06 6.17
N THR A 277 -9.56 -18.28 5.90
CA THR A 277 -8.20 -18.81 5.72
C THR A 277 -7.53 -19.21 7.04
N GLY A 278 -8.03 -18.77 8.18
CA GLY A 278 -7.53 -19.13 9.52
C GLY A 278 -6.11 -18.60 9.82
N GLY A 279 -5.44 -19.20 10.80
CA GLY A 279 -4.12 -18.74 11.26
C GLY A 279 -4.17 -17.29 11.75
N ASN A 280 -3.15 -16.48 11.44
CA ASN A 280 -3.13 -15.06 11.81
C ASN A 280 -4.29 -14.26 11.21
N ASN A 281 -4.80 -14.69 10.05
CA ASN A 281 -5.92 -14.02 9.39
C ASN A 281 -7.24 -14.14 10.17
N ALA A 282 -7.37 -15.13 11.05
CA ALA A 282 -8.52 -15.22 11.95
C ALA A 282 -8.66 -14.01 12.90
N SER A 283 -7.55 -13.28 13.14
CA SER A 283 -7.51 -12.13 14.04
C SER A 283 -6.86 -10.89 13.41
N ARG A 284 -6.45 -10.94 12.13
CA ARG A 284 -5.87 -9.82 11.42
C ARG A 284 -6.83 -8.63 11.37
N VAL A 285 -6.31 -7.44 11.59
CA VAL A 285 -7.09 -6.22 11.39
C VAL A 285 -7.35 -6.01 9.90
N LEU A 286 -8.62 -5.76 9.58
CA LEU A 286 -9.11 -5.53 8.24
C LEU A 286 -9.67 -4.12 8.13
N VAL A 287 -9.47 -3.51 6.96
CA VAL A 287 -9.91 -2.15 6.67
C VAL A 287 -11.00 -2.20 5.61
N VAL A 288 -12.14 -1.60 5.88
CA VAL A 288 -13.29 -1.54 4.97
C VAL A 288 -13.53 -0.13 4.50
N GLN A 289 -13.96 0.01 3.26
CA GLN A 289 -14.17 1.29 2.61
C GLN A 289 -15.65 1.64 2.58
N GLY A 290 -15.95 2.91 2.82
CA GLY A 290 -17.22 3.51 2.49
C GLY A 290 -17.30 3.89 1.01
N PRO A 291 -18.49 4.35 0.55
CA PRO A 291 -18.68 4.74 -0.83
C PRO A 291 -17.69 5.82 -1.27
N SER A 292 -16.95 5.56 -2.35
CA SER A 292 -15.92 6.44 -2.92
C SER A 292 -14.88 6.92 -1.90
N THR A 293 -14.79 6.28 -0.73
CA THR A 293 -14.04 6.75 0.46
C THR A 293 -14.34 8.21 0.86
N ASP A 294 -15.45 8.77 0.36
CA ASP A 294 -15.93 10.10 0.72
C ASP A 294 -16.44 10.12 2.16
N ILE A 295 -16.01 11.11 2.96
CA ILE A 295 -16.34 11.19 4.38
C ILE A 295 -17.84 11.25 4.63
N ASN A 296 -18.57 12.07 3.87
CA ASN A 296 -20.00 12.26 4.09
C ASN A 296 -20.79 11.03 3.68
N SER A 297 -20.45 10.44 2.53
CA SER A 297 -21.05 9.19 2.04
C SER A 297 -20.74 8.02 2.97
N THR A 298 -19.51 7.92 3.47
CA THR A 298 -19.10 6.89 4.43
C THR A 298 -19.88 7.01 5.73
N CYS A 299 -19.97 8.20 6.31
CA CYS A 299 -20.74 8.42 7.54
C CYS A 299 -22.25 8.15 7.38
N SER A 300 -22.79 8.35 6.17
CA SER A 300 -24.22 8.20 5.90
C SER A 300 -24.62 6.79 5.50
N TYR A 301 -23.76 6.07 4.79
CA TYR A 301 -24.17 4.85 4.08
C TYR A 301 -23.34 3.61 4.39
N LEU A 302 -22.14 3.74 4.96
CA LEU A 302 -21.37 2.54 5.32
C LEU A 302 -22.07 1.76 6.44
N GLN A 303 -22.35 0.51 6.16
CA GLN A 303 -22.75 -0.49 7.17
C GLN A 303 -21.55 -1.41 7.40
N MET A 304 -21.12 -1.49 8.65
CA MET A 304 -20.00 -2.36 9.01
C MET A 304 -20.36 -3.83 8.71
N PRO A 305 -19.46 -4.56 8.03
CA PRO A 305 -19.68 -5.99 7.83
C PRO A 305 -19.65 -6.73 9.16
N ASN A 306 -20.32 -7.88 9.19
CA ASN A 306 -20.21 -8.80 10.32
C ASN A 306 -18.79 -9.41 10.34
N ASP A 307 -18.20 -9.48 11.52
CA ASP A 307 -16.92 -10.15 11.72
C ASP A 307 -17.04 -11.20 12.84
N THR A 308 -16.36 -12.31 12.67
CA THR A 308 -16.25 -13.36 13.69
C THR A 308 -15.37 -12.96 14.86
N LYS A 309 -14.62 -11.86 14.72
CA LYS A 309 -13.75 -11.27 15.75
C LYS A 309 -14.17 -9.83 16.04
N THR A 310 -14.35 -9.52 17.28
CA THR A 310 -14.56 -8.14 17.75
C THR A 310 -13.27 -7.34 17.63
N ASP A 311 -13.40 -6.03 17.49
CA ASP A 311 -12.29 -5.06 17.52
C ASP A 311 -11.17 -5.32 16.51
N ARG A 312 -11.54 -5.83 15.31
CA ARG A 312 -10.61 -6.15 14.23
C ARG A 312 -10.92 -5.46 12.90
N LEU A 313 -11.84 -4.50 12.90
CA LEU A 313 -12.18 -3.72 11.71
C LEU A 313 -11.80 -2.25 11.88
N MET A 314 -11.31 -1.63 10.81
CA MET A 314 -11.09 -0.20 10.64
C MET A 314 -11.91 0.31 9.46
N VAL A 315 -12.17 1.60 9.43
CA VAL A 315 -12.81 2.29 8.30
C VAL A 315 -11.78 3.14 7.58
N GLU A 316 -11.80 3.13 6.25
CA GLU A 316 -10.99 3.98 5.40
C GLU A 316 -11.82 5.04 4.70
N VAL A 317 -11.32 6.27 4.74
CA VAL A 317 -11.78 7.41 3.95
C VAL A 317 -10.59 8.09 3.30
N HIS A 318 -10.82 8.90 2.26
CA HIS A 318 -9.80 9.75 1.65
C HIS A 318 -10.14 11.22 1.87
N TYR A 319 -9.11 12.09 1.85
CA TYR A 319 -9.30 13.51 2.12
C TYR A 319 -8.42 14.38 1.24
N TYR A 320 -9.04 15.01 0.26
CA TYR A 320 -8.40 15.94 -0.68
C TYR A 320 -9.11 17.31 -0.68
N ASP A 321 -9.79 17.66 0.42
CA ASP A 321 -10.51 18.94 0.50
C ASP A 321 -9.63 20.10 1.05
N PRO A 322 -9.91 21.33 0.58
CA PRO A 322 -10.82 21.63 -0.51
C PRO A 322 -10.17 21.36 -1.87
N TRP A 323 -10.86 20.67 -2.74
CA TRP A 323 -10.35 20.22 -4.05
C TRP A 323 -9.72 21.33 -4.89
N ASN A 324 -10.27 22.56 -4.84
CA ASN A 324 -9.70 23.68 -5.58
C ASN A 324 -8.28 24.05 -5.11
N PHE A 325 -7.94 23.89 -3.83
CA PHE A 325 -6.58 24.08 -3.35
C PHE A 325 -5.71 22.85 -3.61
N THR A 326 -6.19 21.67 -3.25
CA THR A 326 -5.38 20.43 -3.34
C THR A 326 -5.11 20.03 -4.79
N SER A 327 -6.01 20.35 -5.73
CA SER A 327 -5.78 20.20 -7.18
C SER A 327 -4.88 21.29 -7.76
N GLY A 328 -4.70 22.41 -7.05
CA GLY A 328 -3.87 23.53 -7.49
C GLY A 328 -4.61 24.59 -8.31
N ALA A 329 -5.94 24.61 -8.27
CA ALA A 329 -6.71 25.65 -8.93
C ALA A 329 -6.62 27.03 -8.23
N ILE A 330 -6.30 27.02 -6.93
CA ILE A 330 -6.03 28.24 -6.14
C ILE A 330 -4.75 28.08 -5.32
N ASP A 331 -4.07 29.19 -5.05
CA ASP A 331 -2.77 29.22 -4.38
C ASP A 331 -2.85 29.39 -2.85
N THR A 332 -4.01 29.72 -2.32
CA THR A 332 -4.18 30.04 -0.90
C THR A 332 -5.31 29.27 -0.27
N TRP A 333 -5.11 28.88 0.98
CA TRP A 333 -6.10 28.21 1.80
C TRP A 333 -5.91 28.58 3.27
N THR A 334 -6.99 28.84 3.99
CA THR A 334 -6.98 29.24 5.40
C THR A 334 -8.11 28.62 6.22
N ASP A 335 -9.08 27.94 5.58
CA ASP A 335 -10.26 27.40 6.28
C ASP A 335 -9.95 26.09 7.02
N THR A 336 -9.26 26.21 8.14
CA THR A 336 -8.96 25.07 9.02
C THR A 336 -10.21 24.49 9.71
N ASN A 337 -11.31 25.26 9.78
CA ASN A 337 -12.52 24.80 10.43
C ASN A 337 -13.24 23.72 9.60
N SER A 338 -13.18 23.80 8.28
CA SER A 338 -13.75 22.75 7.41
C SER A 338 -13.11 21.38 7.67
N VAL A 339 -11.79 21.31 7.81
CA VAL A 339 -11.06 20.08 8.17
C VAL A 339 -11.54 19.55 9.52
N LYS A 340 -11.62 20.42 10.51
CA LYS A 340 -12.07 20.06 11.86
C LYS A 340 -13.47 19.46 11.83
N VAL A 341 -14.42 20.11 11.14
CA VAL A 341 -15.81 19.62 11.04
C VAL A 341 -15.87 18.25 10.37
N GLN A 342 -15.11 17.99 9.31
CA GLN A 342 -15.10 16.69 8.65
C GLN A 342 -14.52 15.59 9.56
N PHE A 343 -13.44 15.88 10.29
CA PHE A 343 -12.83 14.88 11.15
C PHE A 343 -13.63 14.66 12.46
N ASP A 344 -14.37 15.66 12.94
CA ASP A 344 -15.34 15.51 14.04
C ASP A 344 -16.50 14.56 13.64
N LYS A 345 -16.94 14.58 12.36
CA LYS A 345 -17.93 13.61 11.86
C LYS A 345 -17.37 12.18 11.94
N LEU A 346 -16.13 11.96 11.49
CA LEU A 346 -15.48 10.65 11.60
C LEU A 346 -15.35 10.19 13.05
N LYS A 347 -14.95 11.11 13.93
CA LYS A 347 -14.86 10.82 15.35
C LYS A 347 -16.19 10.36 15.91
N THR A 348 -17.25 11.10 15.68
CA THR A 348 -18.59 10.81 16.21
C THR A 348 -19.19 9.53 15.63
N ASN A 349 -19.01 9.30 14.32
CA ASN A 349 -19.60 8.14 13.65
C ASN A 349 -18.87 6.83 13.93
N PHE A 350 -17.55 6.86 14.15
CA PHE A 350 -16.71 5.67 14.24
C PHE A 350 -15.82 5.62 15.48
N MET A 351 -14.92 6.60 15.70
CA MET A 351 -13.93 6.55 16.76
C MET A 351 -14.56 6.43 18.17
N ASP A 352 -15.62 7.19 18.43
CA ASP A 352 -16.35 7.15 19.71
C ASP A 352 -17.07 5.79 19.93
N LYS A 353 -17.30 5.05 18.84
CA LYS A 353 -17.84 3.68 18.86
C LYS A 353 -16.74 2.60 18.87
N LYS A 354 -15.48 2.97 19.06
CA LYS A 354 -14.32 2.08 19.07
C LYS A 354 -14.02 1.43 17.71
N ILE A 355 -14.42 2.08 16.62
CA ILE A 355 -14.08 1.71 15.25
C ILE A 355 -13.03 2.71 14.76
N PRO A 356 -11.75 2.34 14.65
CA PRO A 356 -10.73 3.28 14.22
C PRO A 356 -10.88 3.63 12.75
N VAL A 357 -10.48 4.86 12.43
CA VAL A 357 -10.52 5.42 11.07
C VAL A 357 -9.12 5.71 10.59
N ILE A 358 -8.84 5.35 9.34
CA ILE A 358 -7.68 5.83 8.60
C ILE A 358 -8.15 6.79 7.50
N ILE A 359 -7.37 7.83 7.24
CA ILE A 359 -7.44 8.60 6.02
C ILE A 359 -6.39 7.97 5.09
N GLY A 360 -6.83 6.98 4.28
CA GLY A 360 -5.94 6.15 3.46
C GLY A 360 -5.15 6.97 2.44
N GLU A 361 -5.72 8.09 2.00
CA GLU A 361 -5.05 9.04 1.12
C GLU A 361 -5.38 10.47 1.51
N CYS A 362 -4.36 11.32 1.58
CA CYS A 362 -4.51 12.75 1.66
C CYS A 362 -3.29 13.45 1.04
N GLY A 363 -3.52 14.58 0.37
CA GLY A 363 -2.44 15.32 -0.27
C GLY A 363 -2.90 16.59 -0.93
N ALA A 364 -1.95 17.44 -1.26
CA ALA A 364 -2.15 18.64 -2.06
C ALA A 364 -0.97 18.83 -3.01
N ASN A 365 -1.26 19.18 -4.25
CA ASN A 365 -0.26 19.43 -5.27
C ASN A 365 0.68 20.58 -4.87
N TRP A 366 1.97 20.37 -4.92
CA TRP A 366 2.96 21.44 -4.86
C TRP A 366 3.06 22.08 -6.25
N GLN A 367 2.41 23.23 -6.40
CA GLN A 367 2.25 23.90 -7.70
C GLN A 367 3.50 24.62 -8.16
N LYS A 368 4.22 25.22 -7.23
CA LYS A 368 5.39 26.08 -7.48
C LYS A 368 6.17 26.27 -6.20
N ASP A 369 7.45 26.54 -6.35
CA ASP A 369 8.35 26.84 -5.24
C ASP A 369 8.39 28.36 -4.99
N ASP A 370 7.39 28.90 -4.32
CA ASP A 370 7.38 30.26 -3.80
C ASP A 370 6.99 30.30 -2.31
N ALA A 371 7.44 31.33 -1.62
CA ALA A 371 7.31 31.41 -0.16
C ALA A 371 5.85 31.39 0.33
N THR A 372 4.94 32.04 -0.40
CA THR A 372 3.51 32.12 -0.03
C THR A 372 2.84 30.78 -0.22
N PHE A 373 3.05 30.15 -1.39
CA PHE A 373 2.49 28.83 -1.68
C PHE A 373 3.06 27.77 -0.70
N ASN A 374 4.37 27.76 -0.49
CA ASN A 374 5.03 26.84 0.44
C ASN A 374 4.49 26.97 1.88
N ALA A 375 4.22 28.20 2.34
CA ALA A 375 3.63 28.41 3.65
C ALA A 375 2.19 27.87 3.73
N THR A 376 1.39 28.06 2.67
CA THR A 376 0.03 27.53 2.61
C THR A 376 0.01 26.01 2.54
N LEU A 377 0.85 25.41 1.70
CA LEU A 377 0.98 23.95 1.57
C LEU A 377 1.40 23.31 2.90
N LYS A 378 2.43 23.86 3.54
CA LYS A 378 2.86 23.46 4.87
C LYS A 378 1.72 23.56 5.90
N HIS A 379 0.95 24.67 5.86
CA HIS A 379 -0.16 24.86 6.78
C HIS A 379 -1.29 23.84 6.57
N TRP A 380 -1.60 23.50 5.32
CA TRP A 380 -2.59 22.47 4.99
C TRP A 380 -2.19 21.09 5.56
N TYR A 381 -0.97 20.62 5.26
CA TYR A 381 -0.49 19.33 5.78
C TYR A 381 -0.42 19.33 7.31
N LYS A 382 0.06 20.43 7.93
CA LYS A 382 0.03 20.56 9.40
C LYS A 382 -1.38 20.39 9.95
N THR A 383 -2.35 21.09 9.39
CA THR A 383 -3.75 21.06 9.86
C THR A 383 -4.35 19.68 9.74
N VAL A 384 -4.18 19.01 8.59
CA VAL A 384 -4.72 17.66 8.36
C VAL A 384 -4.10 16.66 9.33
N PHE A 385 -2.77 16.64 9.45
CA PHE A 385 -2.12 15.67 10.33
C PHE A 385 -2.39 15.96 11.81
N GLN A 386 -2.34 17.20 12.24
CA GLN A 386 -2.67 17.57 13.61
C GLN A 386 -4.11 17.17 13.98
N TYR A 387 -5.10 17.63 13.20
CA TYR A 387 -6.51 17.40 13.55
C TYR A 387 -6.92 15.94 13.45
N ALA A 388 -6.34 15.18 12.53
CA ALA A 388 -6.50 13.73 12.47
C ALA A 388 -5.93 13.07 13.74
N GLY A 389 -4.67 13.37 14.09
CA GLY A 389 -4.00 12.79 15.25
C GLY A 389 -4.69 13.12 16.59
N GLU A 390 -5.17 14.37 16.77
CA GLU A 390 -5.95 14.77 17.96
C GLU A 390 -7.24 13.95 18.16
N ARG A 391 -7.72 13.30 17.09
CA ARG A 391 -8.92 12.43 17.10
C ARG A 391 -8.59 10.95 17.07
N GLY A 392 -7.30 10.59 17.08
CA GLY A 392 -6.84 9.22 16.94
C GLY A 392 -6.99 8.64 15.50
N ILE A 393 -7.27 9.49 14.51
CA ILE A 393 -7.37 9.12 13.09
C ILE A 393 -5.98 9.08 12.49
N VAL A 394 -5.70 8.12 11.60
CA VAL A 394 -4.38 7.93 10.98
C VAL A 394 -4.39 8.39 9.52
N PRO A 395 -3.81 9.56 9.20
CA PRO A 395 -3.67 10.02 7.83
C PRO A 395 -2.43 9.41 7.16
N PHE A 396 -2.60 9.05 5.88
CA PHE A 396 -1.54 8.58 5.00
C PHE A 396 -1.31 9.60 3.88
N ALA A 397 -0.13 10.22 3.88
CA ALA A 397 0.24 11.16 2.83
C ALA A 397 0.37 10.45 1.48
N TRP A 398 -0.29 10.98 0.44
CA TRP A 398 -0.16 10.47 -0.92
C TRP A 398 1.15 10.95 -1.55
N ASP A 399 1.90 10.05 -2.19
CA ASP A 399 3.21 10.32 -2.78
C ASP A 399 3.38 9.54 -4.09
N ILE A 400 3.63 10.25 -5.19
CA ILE A 400 3.67 9.69 -6.55
C ILE A 400 5.07 9.61 -7.17
N ASN A 401 6.10 10.07 -6.48
CA ASN A 401 7.49 10.09 -6.97
C ASN A 401 7.69 10.80 -8.34
N VAL A 402 7.02 11.93 -8.55
CA VAL A 402 7.25 12.80 -9.70
C VAL A 402 7.84 14.11 -9.21
N CYS A 403 9.16 14.28 -9.33
CA CYS A 403 9.88 15.43 -8.79
C CYS A 403 9.88 16.62 -9.79
N SER A 404 8.69 17.08 -10.15
CA SER A 404 8.43 18.27 -10.97
C SER A 404 7.13 18.91 -10.54
N PHE A 405 6.90 20.17 -10.86
CA PHE A 405 5.63 20.85 -10.57
C PHE A 405 4.63 20.71 -11.71
N PRO A 406 3.33 20.60 -11.43
CA PRO A 406 2.69 20.36 -10.13
C PRO A 406 2.62 18.87 -9.78
N ASN A 407 2.79 18.49 -8.52
CA ASN A 407 2.54 17.12 -8.08
C ASN A 407 2.54 16.94 -6.54
N MET A 408 2.21 15.72 -6.08
CA MET A 408 2.13 15.34 -4.67
C MET A 408 3.31 14.45 -4.26
N THR A 409 4.55 14.78 -4.60
CA THR A 409 5.74 14.04 -4.19
C THR A 409 6.31 14.58 -2.89
N ILE A 410 6.57 13.73 -1.92
CA ILE A 410 7.25 14.06 -0.67
C ILE A 410 8.68 13.53 -0.68
N ILE A 411 8.87 12.28 -1.09
CA ILE A 411 10.18 11.62 -1.12
C ILE A 411 10.59 11.37 -2.57
N ASN A 412 11.76 11.90 -2.94
CA ASN A 412 12.44 11.52 -4.17
C ASN A 412 13.04 10.12 -3.99
N ARG A 413 12.41 9.13 -4.61
CA ARG A 413 12.80 7.72 -4.44
C ARG A 413 14.10 7.37 -5.15
N ALA A 414 14.50 8.14 -6.17
CA ALA A 414 15.76 7.93 -6.87
C ALA A 414 16.97 8.32 -6.01
N THR A 415 16.84 9.39 -5.23
CA THR A 415 17.92 9.89 -4.36
C THR A 415 17.77 9.52 -2.89
N GLN A 416 16.62 8.97 -2.49
CA GLN A 416 16.23 8.68 -1.12
C GLN A 416 16.35 9.93 -0.21
N THR A 417 15.75 11.03 -0.66
CA THR A 417 15.75 12.31 0.07
C THR A 417 14.39 12.96 0.02
N VAL A 418 14.10 13.84 0.97
CA VAL A 418 12.89 14.65 0.94
C VAL A 418 12.96 15.64 -0.23
N TRP A 419 11.96 15.58 -1.13
CA TRP A 419 11.75 16.55 -2.21
C TRP A 419 10.67 17.56 -1.83
N GLY A 420 9.51 17.09 -1.39
CA GLY A 420 8.36 17.90 -0.97
C GLY A 420 8.55 18.54 0.41
N THR A 421 9.53 19.42 0.56
CA THR A 421 9.93 19.98 1.86
C THR A 421 8.81 20.72 2.60
N PRO A 422 7.92 21.53 1.96
CA PRO A 422 6.82 22.18 2.66
C PRO A 422 5.80 21.16 3.21
N ALA A 423 5.47 20.13 2.42
CA ALA A 423 4.57 19.07 2.84
C ALA A 423 5.16 18.29 4.02
N MET A 424 6.42 17.84 3.90
CA MET A 424 7.08 17.08 4.96
C MET A 424 7.20 17.88 6.26
N GLN A 425 7.55 19.17 6.17
CA GLN A 425 7.61 20.02 7.35
C GLN A 425 6.21 20.23 7.97
N GLY A 426 5.17 20.36 7.14
CA GLY A 426 3.80 20.43 7.62
C GLY A 426 3.37 19.17 8.36
N ILE A 427 3.68 18.00 7.83
CA ILE A 427 3.43 16.72 8.49
C ILE A 427 4.14 16.65 9.86
N LYS A 428 5.45 16.96 9.90
CA LYS A 428 6.21 16.96 11.16
C LYS A 428 5.65 17.92 12.19
N ASP A 429 5.30 19.13 11.79
CA ASP A 429 4.70 20.13 12.67
C ASP A 429 3.33 19.70 13.18
N GLY A 430 2.53 19.04 12.33
CA GLY A 430 1.23 18.49 12.70
C GLY A 430 1.36 17.35 13.71
N VAL A 431 2.26 16.41 13.46
CA VAL A 431 2.55 15.30 14.38
C VAL A 431 3.06 15.81 15.74
N ALA A 432 3.96 16.77 15.74
CA ALA A 432 4.49 17.35 16.97
C ALA A 432 3.45 18.15 17.79
N ALA A 433 2.38 18.62 17.15
CA ALA A 433 1.30 19.36 17.82
C ALA A 433 0.27 18.44 18.51
N VAL A 434 0.24 17.15 18.17
CA VAL A 434 -0.63 16.17 18.83
C VAL A 434 -0.10 15.86 20.23
N ARG A 435 -0.89 16.10 21.25
CA ARG A 435 -0.55 15.94 22.67
C ARG A 435 -1.28 14.77 23.30
#